data_6dc390aba50fa5f49431e11e3d11e26c
#
_entry.id   6dc390aba50fa5f49431e11e3d11e26c
#
_cell.length_a   1.000
_cell.length_b   1.000
_cell.length_c   1.000
_cell.angle_alpha   90.00
_cell.angle_beta   90.00
_cell.angle_gamma   90.00
#
_symmetry.space_group_name_H-M   'P 1'
#
loop_
_entity.id
_entity.type
_entity.pdbx_description
1 polymer ?
#
loop_
_entity_poly.entity_id
_entity_poly.type
_entity_poly.pdbx_seq_one_letter_code
_entity_poly.pdbx_strand_id
1 'polypeptide(L)'
;MFTRLIKEITVAAKMGGGDVNMNPRLRLAIDKGLAANMPKDNIQRAVDRGTGNLEGVDYAETRYEGYGLNGAAIMVDCLTDNKVRTVADVRHAFAKYGGNMGTDGCVSFQFKHCGYLIFCAGHQRRRTDGSRAGSRCR
;
A
#
# COMPACT_ATOMS: atom_id res chain seq x y z
N MET A 1 -5.12 9.74 -10.06
CA MET A 1 -4.10 8.67 -9.97
C MET A 1 -2.85 9.13 -9.22
N PHE A 2 -2.23 10.25 -9.55
CA PHE A 2 -1.00 10.75 -8.89
C PHE A 2 -1.12 11.01 -7.39
N THR A 3 -2.25 11.51 -6.92
CA THR A 3 -2.46 11.79 -5.48
C THR A 3 -2.22 10.55 -4.60
N ARG A 4 -2.68 9.38 -5.05
CA ARG A 4 -2.46 8.12 -4.33
C ARG A 4 -0.98 7.74 -4.30
N LEU A 5 -0.28 7.87 -5.43
CA LEU A 5 1.14 7.56 -5.54
C LEU A 5 2.00 8.52 -4.72
N ILE A 6 1.66 9.82 -4.70
CA ILE A 6 2.33 10.82 -3.85
C ILE A 6 2.19 10.44 -2.37
N LYS A 7 0.99 10.09 -1.92
CA LYS A 7 0.76 9.64 -0.54
C LYS A 7 1.60 8.42 -0.19
N GLU A 8 1.63 7.42 -1.08
CA GLU A 8 2.42 6.19 -0.89
C GLU A 8 3.92 6.49 -0.80
N ILE A 9 4.46 7.35 -1.68
CA ILE A 9 5.87 7.76 -1.66
C ILE A 9 6.18 8.48 -0.34
N THR A 10 5.33 9.43 0.08
CA THR A 10 5.51 10.21 1.32
C THR A 10 5.53 9.28 2.54
N VAL A 11 4.58 8.34 2.63
CA VAL A 11 4.51 7.40 3.76
C VAL A 11 5.67 6.42 3.74
N ALA A 12 6.05 5.90 2.57
CA ALA A 12 7.21 5.02 2.44
C ALA A 12 8.51 5.71 2.88
N ALA A 13 8.71 6.98 2.48
CA ALA A 13 9.85 7.78 2.89
C ALA A 13 9.84 8.09 4.40
N LYS A 14 8.66 8.35 4.99
CA LYS A 14 8.51 8.58 6.43
C LYS A 14 8.88 7.37 7.26
N MET A 15 8.46 6.17 6.84
CA MET A 15 8.66 4.95 7.61
C MET A 15 10.05 4.34 7.45
N GLY A 16 10.63 4.41 6.27
CA GLY A 16 11.88 3.73 5.95
C GLY A 16 13.03 4.66 5.49
N GLY A 17 12.84 5.99 5.59
CA GLY A 17 13.82 6.96 5.13
C GLY A 17 13.78 7.23 3.63
N GLY A 18 14.46 8.30 3.20
CA GLY A 18 14.50 8.77 1.82
C GLY A 18 15.47 8.04 0.89
N ASP A 19 16.29 7.14 1.41
CA ASP A 19 17.24 6.38 0.59
C ASP A 19 16.55 5.22 -0.12
N VAL A 20 16.48 5.33 -1.46
CA VAL A 20 15.86 4.33 -2.33
C VAL A 20 16.56 2.97 -2.26
N ASN A 21 17.86 2.93 -1.97
CA ASN A 21 18.62 1.68 -1.89
C ASN A 21 18.30 0.90 -0.62
N MET A 22 18.05 1.62 0.47
CA MET A 22 17.77 1.04 1.78
C MET A 22 16.27 0.81 2.02
N ASN A 23 15.38 1.45 1.21
CA ASN A 23 13.95 1.39 1.37
C ASN A 23 13.26 0.73 0.16
N PRO A 24 13.03 -0.60 0.18
CA PRO A 24 12.40 -1.32 -0.94
C PRO A 24 10.97 -0.85 -1.24
N ARG A 25 10.22 -0.41 -0.20
CA ARG A 25 8.86 0.13 -0.34
C ARG A 25 8.89 1.45 -1.10
N LEU A 26 9.82 2.33 -0.77
CA LEU A 26 10.01 3.61 -1.46
C LEU A 26 10.40 3.37 -2.92
N ARG A 27 11.32 2.46 -3.18
CA ARG A 27 11.73 2.09 -4.54
C ARG A 27 10.53 1.66 -5.37
N LEU A 28 9.73 0.73 -4.87
CA LEU A 28 8.54 0.24 -5.57
C LEU A 28 7.52 1.37 -5.82
N ALA A 29 7.33 2.28 -4.87
CA ALA A 29 6.41 3.41 -5.00
C ALA A 29 6.91 4.40 -6.08
N ILE A 30 8.22 4.66 -6.13
CA ILE A 30 8.85 5.50 -7.16
C ILE A 30 8.72 4.85 -8.54
N ASP A 31 9.00 3.56 -8.67
CA ASP A 31 8.86 2.84 -9.94
C ASP A 31 7.42 2.90 -10.47
N LYS A 32 6.42 2.75 -9.61
CA LYS A 32 5.01 2.93 -9.96
C LYS A 32 4.70 4.38 -10.38
N GLY A 33 5.32 5.36 -9.72
CA GLY A 33 5.21 6.78 -10.08
C GLY A 33 5.75 7.06 -11.48
N LEU A 34 6.95 6.56 -11.76
CA LEU A 34 7.59 6.69 -13.07
C LEU A 34 6.80 5.97 -14.17
N ALA A 35 6.32 4.75 -13.90
CA ALA A 35 5.47 4.00 -14.83
C ALA A 35 4.14 4.71 -15.13
N ALA A 36 3.66 5.53 -14.20
CA ALA A 36 2.49 6.39 -14.41
C ALA A 36 2.82 7.76 -15.06
N ASN A 37 4.05 7.96 -15.52
CA ASN A 37 4.55 9.23 -16.08
C ASN A 37 4.50 10.41 -15.08
N MET A 38 4.74 10.15 -13.80
CA MET A 38 4.84 11.22 -12.81
C MET A 38 6.16 11.99 -12.98
N PRO A 39 6.13 13.34 -13.00
CA PRO A 39 7.34 14.15 -13.06
C PRO A 39 8.27 13.85 -11.89
N LYS A 40 9.57 13.78 -12.16
CA LYS A 40 10.60 13.51 -11.13
C LYS A 40 10.57 14.50 -9.98
N ASP A 41 10.28 15.79 -10.27
CA ASP A 41 10.15 16.83 -9.25
C ASP A 41 9.02 16.55 -8.25
N ASN A 42 7.91 15.98 -8.72
CA ASN A 42 6.81 15.61 -7.84
C ASN A 42 7.18 14.42 -6.95
N ILE A 43 7.94 13.47 -7.49
CA ILE A 43 8.48 12.34 -6.73
C ILE A 43 9.44 12.86 -5.65
N GLN A 44 10.39 13.72 -6.01
CA GLN A 44 11.36 14.28 -5.07
C GLN A 44 10.66 15.06 -3.95
N ARG A 45 9.70 15.94 -4.29
CA ARG A 45 8.91 16.66 -3.30
C ARG A 45 8.14 15.74 -2.36
N ALA A 46 7.65 14.60 -2.84
CA ALA A 46 6.96 13.62 -2.01
C ALA A 46 7.92 12.92 -1.04
N VAL A 47 9.15 12.60 -1.49
CA VAL A 47 10.22 12.08 -0.63
C VAL A 47 10.61 13.09 0.43
N ASP A 48 10.86 14.34 0.04
CA ASP A 48 11.28 15.42 0.95
C ASP A 48 10.23 15.71 2.04
N ARG A 49 8.94 15.63 1.69
CA ARG A 49 7.86 15.70 2.68
C ARG A 49 7.89 14.52 3.65
N GLY A 50 8.14 13.31 3.16
CA GLY A 50 8.20 12.11 3.99
C GLY A 50 9.37 12.13 4.96
N THR A 51 10.51 12.69 4.55
CA THR A 51 11.72 12.81 5.38
C THR A 51 11.71 14.03 6.31
N GLY A 52 10.68 14.90 6.23
CA GLY A 52 10.56 16.11 7.03
C GLY A 52 11.35 17.31 6.50
N ASN A 53 11.97 17.20 5.33
CA ASN A 53 12.73 18.30 4.70
C ASN A 53 11.81 19.35 4.06
N LEU A 54 10.54 19.03 3.87
CA LEU A 54 9.55 19.94 3.32
C LEU A 54 8.29 19.92 4.19
N GLU A 55 7.77 21.09 4.55
CA GLU A 55 6.48 21.19 5.24
C GLU A 55 5.36 20.63 4.39
N GLY A 56 4.46 19.88 4.99
CA GLY A 56 3.34 19.29 4.30
C GLY A 56 2.39 18.53 5.21
N VAL A 57 1.36 17.97 4.60
CA VAL A 57 0.34 17.17 5.30
C VAL A 57 0.97 15.85 5.76
N ASP A 58 0.81 15.55 7.03
CA ASP A 58 1.30 14.31 7.63
C ASP A 58 0.30 13.17 7.38
N TYR A 59 0.71 12.19 6.58
CA TYR A 59 -0.10 11.02 6.31
C TYR A 59 0.22 9.88 7.28
N ALA A 60 -0.83 9.23 7.78
CA ALA A 60 -0.75 8.02 8.59
C ALA A 60 -1.44 6.85 7.91
N GLU A 61 -0.89 5.67 8.09
CA GLU A 61 -1.56 4.42 7.71
C GLU A 61 -2.58 4.06 8.78
N THR A 62 -3.77 3.70 8.34
CA THR A 62 -4.83 3.15 9.20
C THR A 62 -5.49 1.99 8.49
N ARG A 63 -5.84 0.96 9.26
CA ARG A 63 -6.55 -0.22 8.77
C ARG A 63 -7.93 -0.25 9.37
N TYR A 64 -8.91 -0.56 8.54
CA TYR A 64 -10.29 -0.78 8.93
C TYR A 64 -10.73 -2.16 8.49
N GLU A 65 -11.54 -2.79 9.31
CA GLU A 65 -11.99 -4.15 9.12
C GLU A 65 -13.51 -4.21 9.17
N GLY A 66 -14.10 -5.14 8.45
CA GLY A 66 -15.54 -5.32 8.46
C GLY A 66 -16.00 -6.45 7.57
N TYR A 67 -17.31 -6.62 7.56
CA TYR A 67 -17.99 -7.60 6.74
C TYR A 67 -18.83 -6.92 5.68
N GLY A 68 -18.73 -7.39 4.45
CA GLY A 68 -19.58 -7.02 3.33
C GLY A 68 -20.83 -7.90 3.24
N LEU A 69 -21.52 -7.83 2.10
CA LEU A 69 -22.66 -8.67 1.80
C LEU A 69 -22.31 -10.16 1.95
N ASN A 70 -23.26 -10.92 2.49
CA ASN A 70 -23.12 -12.36 2.71
C ASN A 70 -21.93 -12.76 3.61
N GLY A 71 -21.49 -11.88 4.49
CA GLY A 71 -20.40 -12.16 5.42
C GLY A 71 -19.00 -12.15 4.80
N ALA A 72 -18.82 -11.55 3.63
CA ALA A 72 -17.50 -11.40 3.02
C ALA A 72 -16.59 -10.55 3.90
N ALA A 73 -15.43 -11.10 4.30
CA ALA A 73 -14.43 -10.37 5.07
C ALA A 73 -13.75 -9.31 4.19
N ILE A 74 -13.72 -8.07 4.67
CA ILE A 74 -13.12 -6.93 3.97
C ILE A 74 -12.10 -6.25 4.89
N MET A 75 -10.89 -6.08 4.39
CA MET A 75 -9.83 -5.31 5.02
C MET A 75 -9.49 -4.10 4.15
N VAL A 76 -9.47 -2.90 4.74
CA VAL A 76 -9.24 -1.64 4.03
C VAL A 76 -8.04 -0.93 4.62
N ASP A 77 -6.96 -0.83 3.85
CA ASP A 77 -5.79 -0.04 4.21
C ASP A 77 -5.91 1.38 3.64
N CYS A 78 -5.87 2.36 4.51
CA CYS A 78 -6.02 3.77 4.17
C CYS A 78 -4.77 4.58 4.49
N LEU A 79 -4.41 5.49 3.57
CA LEU A 79 -3.41 6.54 3.78
C LEU A 79 -4.14 7.88 3.95
N THR A 80 -4.16 8.39 5.18
CA THR A 80 -4.95 9.58 5.50
C THR A 80 -4.22 10.58 6.39
N ASP A 81 -4.57 11.83 6.21
CA ASP A 81 -4.20 12.96 7.06
C ASP A 81 -5.19 13.18 8.20
N ASN A 82 -6.42 12.61 8.09
CA ASN A 82 -7.47 12.78 9.07
C ASN A 82 -8.23 11.46 9.30
N LYS A 83 -7.87 10.80 10.41
CA LYS A 83 -8.46 9.50 10.79
C LYS A 83 -9.96 9.60 11.08
N VAL A 84 -10.40 10.73 11.69
CA VAL A 84 -11.80 10.91 12.07
C VAL A 84 -12.70 11.00 10.83
N ARG A 85 -12.30 11.79 9.83
CA ARG A 85 -13.01 11.87 8.55
C ARG A 85 -13.03 10.52 7.84
N THR A 86 -11.87 9.85 7.76
CA THR A 86 -11.74 8.59 7.04
C THR A 86 -12.57 7.47 7.66
N VAL A 87 -12.62 7.36 9.00
CA VAL A 87 -13.45 6.35 9.66
C VAL A 87 -14.95 6.57 9.38
N ALA A 88 -15.38 7.83 9.32
CA ALA A 88 -16.76 8.16 8.98
C ALA A 88 -17.11 7.78 7.53
N ASP A 89 -16.23 8.10 6.59
CA ASP A 89 -16.40 7.78 5.17
C ASP A 89 -16.41 6.26 4.93
N VAL A 90 -15.49 5.52 5.57
CA VAL A 90 -15.43 4.06 5.47
C VAL A 90 -16.68 3.42 6.07
N ARG A 91 -17.11 3.87 7.25
CA ARG A 91 -18.34 3.37 7.90
C ARG A 91 -19.56 3.63 7.03
N HIS A 92 -19.66 4.84 6.46
CA HIS A 92 -20.74 5.18 5.54
C HIS A 92 -20.74 4.28 4.31
N ALA A 93 -19.55 4.00 3.73
CA ALA A 93 -19.44 3.11 2.58
C ALA A 93 -19.90 1.69 2.91
N PHE A 94 -19.47 1.13 4.04
CA PHE A 94 -19.95 -0.19 4.48
C PHE A 94 -21.48 -0.22 4.63
N ALA A 95 -22.05 0.75 5.36
CA ALA A 95 -23.49 0.83 5.58
C ALA A 95 -24.29 0.99 4.28
N LYS A 96 -23.81 1.86 3.36
CA LYS A 96 -24.46 2.11 2.07
C LYS A 96 -24.58 0.85 1.20
N TYR A 97 -23.59 -0.02 1.26
CA TYR A 97 -23.53 -1.25 0.45
C TYR A 97 -23.91 -2.51 1.23
N GLY A 98 -24.67 -2.36 2.33
CA GLY A 98 -25.20 -3.50 3.09
C GLY A 98 -24.19 -4.30 3.88
N GLY A 99 -23.01 -3.72 4.13
CA GLY A 99 -22.00 -4.28 5.00
C GLY A 99 -22.00 -3.64 6.39
N ASN A 100 -21.10 -4.09 7.24
CA ASN A 100 -20.89 -3.56 8.58
C ASN A 100 -19.39 -3.42 8.88
N MET A 101 -18.99 -2.25 9.34
CA MET A 101 -17.62 -2.03 9.83
C MET A 101 -17.51 -2.59 11.24
N GLY A 102 -16.57 -3.49 11.46
CA GLY A 102 -16.30 -4.11 12.75
C GLY A 102 -15.23 -3.39 13.56
N THR A 103 -14.79 -4.05 14.62
CA THR A 103 -13.65 -3.64 15.45
C THR A 103 -12.35 -4.18 14.86
N ASP A 104 -11.23 -3.61 15.27
CA ASP A 104 -9.91 -4.09 14.88
C ASP A 104 -9.77 -5.58 15.26
N GLY A 105 -9.24 -6.39 14.34
CA GLY A 105 -9.07 -7.82 14.53
C GLY A 105 -10.26 -8.69 14.14
N CYS A 106 -11.41 -8.11 13.74
CA CYS A 106 -12.61 -8.90 13.45
C CYS A 106 -12.49 -9.77 12.19
N VAL A 107 -11.65 -9.40 11.23
CA VAL A 107 -11.41 -10.18 10.00
C VAL A 107 -9.93 -10.47 9.73
N SER A 108 -9.00 -9.81 10.39
CA SER A 108 -7.55 -9.93 10.14
C SER A 108 -7.03 -11.35 10.28
N PHE A 109 -7.63 -12.17 11.16
CA PHE A 109 -7.26 -13.58 11.33
C PHE A 109 -7.53 -14.43 10.08
N GLN A 110 -8.40 -13.97 9.16
CA GLN A 110 -8.71 -14.66 7.91
C GLN A 110 -7.70 -14.31 6.80
N PHE A 111 -6.88 -13.27 6.99
CA PHE A 111 -5.94 -12.80 6.00
C PHE A 111 -4.50 -13.19 6.38
N LYS A 112 -3.80 -13.79 5.44
CA LYS A 112 -2.37 -14.06 5.55
C LYS A 112 -1.63 -13.19 4.55
N HIS A 113 -0.78 -12.29 5.05
CA HIS A 113 0.09 -11.50 4.18
C HIS A 113 1.17 -12.40 3.58
N CYS A 114 1.10 -12.67 2.28
CA CYS A 114 2.03 -13.55 1.57
C CYS A 114 2.26 -13.10 0.13
N GLY A 115 3.41 -13.46 -0.43
CA GLY A 115 3.68 -13.36 -1.85
C GLY A 115 3.06 -14.55 -2.59
N TYR A 116 2.38 -14.30 -3.69
CA TYR A 116 1.83 -15.32 -4.57
C TYR A 116 2.62 -15.35 -5.88
N LEU A 117 3.31 -16.47 -6.16
CA LEU A 117 4.12 -16.66 -7.35
C LEU A 117 3.45 -17.70 -8.26
N ILE A 118 3.15 -17.29 -9.48
CA ILE A 118 2.59 -18.17 -10.50
C ILE A 118 3.73 -18.61 -11.42
N PHE A 119 3.93 -19.93 -11.53
CA PHE A 119 4.88 -20.53 -12.47
C PHE A 119 4.11 -21.15 -13.63
N CYS A 120 4.60 -20.95 -14.86
CA CYS A 120 4.08 -21.69 -16.03
C CYS A 120 4.29 -23.19 -15.87
N ALA A 121 3.35 -23.99 -16.31
CA ALA A 121 3.46 -25.45 -16.31
C ALA A 121 4.70 -25.87 -17.13
N GLY A 122 5.61 -26.63 -16.50
CA GLY A 122 6.88 -27.05 -17.11
C GLY A 122 8.13 -26.48 -16.43
N HIS A 123 8.02 -25.56 -15.49
CA HIS A 123 9.18 -25.10 -14.72
C HIS A 123 9.41 -26.02 -13.51
N GLN A 124 10.50 -26.79 -13.52
CA GLN A 124 10.93 -27.53 -12.36
C GLN A 124 11.26 -26.58 -11.21
N ARG A 125 10.73 -26.86 -10.02
CA ARG A 125 11.02 -26.12 -8.78
C ARG A 125 12.53 -26.13 -8.52
N ARG A 126 13.25 -25.09 -8.91
CA ARG A 126 14.53 -24.79 -8.27
C ARG A 126 14.20 -24.18 -6.91
N ARG A 127 14.71 -24.77 -5.83
CA ARG A 127 14.70 -24.16 -4.51
C ARG A 127 15.24 -22.74 -4.65
N THR A 128 14.44 -21.75 -4.43
CA THR A 128 14.87 -20.35 -4.35
C THR A 128 15.48 -20.16 -2.98
N ASP A 129 16.72 -20.55 -2.80
CA ASP A 129 17.59 -19.94 -1.82
C ASP A 129 17.78 -18.49 -2.27
N GLY A 130 17.48 -17.56 -1.35
CA GLY A 130 17.20 -16.14 -1.55
C GLY A 130 18.25 -15.31 -2.28
N SER A 131 18.49 -15.56 -3.55
CA SER A 131 19.19 -14.63 -4.41
C SER A 131 18.91 -14.89 -5.90
N ARG A 132 18.38 -13.84 -6.54
CA ARG A 132 18.12 -13.60 -7.97
C ARG A 132 16.74 -13.96 -8.50
N ALA A 133 15.82 -12.99 -8.37
CA ALA A 133 14.74 -12.81 -9.31
C ALA A 133 15.31 -12.21 -10.62
N GLY A 134 15.25 -12.96 -11.69
CA GLY A 134 15.69 -12.50 -13.01
C GLY A 134 15.48 -13.54 -14.09
N SER A 135 14.24 -13.75 -14.51
CA SER A 135 13.97 -14.19 -15.87
C SER A 135 12.56 -13.77 -16.27
N ARG A 136 12.48 -12.86 -17.23
CA ARG A 136 11.24 -12.50 -17.92
C ARG A 136 10.76 -13.70 -18.72
N CYS A 137 9.51 -14.11 -18.50
CA CYS A 137 8.78 -14.88 -19.50
C CYS A 137 8.34 -13.94 -20.62
N ARG A 138 8.64 -14.30 -21.86
CA ARG A 138 8.06 -13.68 -23.05
C ARG A 138 6.67 -14.22 -23.30
#